data_04aa3505d56894cda6589a00545989d3
#
_entry.id   04aa3505d56894cda6589a00545989d3
#
_cell.length_a   1.000
_cell.length_b   1.000
_cell.length_c   1.000
_cell.angle_alpha   90.00
_cell.angle_beta   90.00
_cell.angle_gamma   90.00
#
_symmetry.space_group_name_H-M   'P 1'
#
loop_
_entity.id
_entity.type
_entity.pdbx_description
1 polymer ?
#
loop_
_entity_poly.entity_id
_entity_poly.type
_entity_poly.pdbx_seq_one_letter_code
_entity_poly.pdbx_strand_id
1 'polypeptide(L)'
;TGILMNNGMMWFDPTPDRVNSIGPGKRPLSNMCPVIMRDRTGCRTAIGASGGRRIMSAVLQLLSFLADCQMTVHDAIHQPRIDVSGGTDITVDPLLDSDIVEFLSRHYSVVTIPQGVYPSMYACPGIAQFDPRTGNSTGAAFVMSPVAAAVGAD
;
A
#
# COMPACT_ATOMS: atom_id res chain seq x y z
N THR A 1 -18.11 -17.74 18.90
CA THR A 1 -16.64 -17.79 19.08
C THR A 1 -16.05 -16.47 19.57
N GLY A 2 -16.76 -15.34 19.47
CA GLY A 2 -16.25 -14.00 19.82
C GLY A 2 -15.15 -13.48 18.89
N ILE A 3 -14.81 -14.20 17.83
CA ILE A 3 -13.80 -13.77 16.83
C ILE A 3 -14.48 -12.91 15.78
N LEU A 4 -13.98 -11.70 15.59
CA LEU A 4 -14.40 -10.82 14.49
C LEU A 4 -13.93 -11.41 13.16
N MET A 5 -14.88 -11.66 12.24
CA MET A 5 -14.58 -12.16 10.90
C MET A 5 -14.10 -11.02 10.01
N ASN A 6 -13.32 -11.36 8.97
CA ASN A 6 -12.90 -10.39 7.96
C ASN A 6 -14.08 -9.98 7.05
N ASN A 7 -13.89 -8.93 6.27
CA ASN A 7 -14.87 -8.42 5.30
C ASN A 7 -14.63 -8.91 3.86
N GLY A 8 -13.97 -10.05 3.67
CA GLY A 8 -13.58 -10.58 2.36
C GLY A 8 -14.74 -10.84 1.40
N MET A 9 -15.96 -11.00 1.90
CA MET A 9 -17.16 -11.16 1.08
C MET A 9 -17.45 -9.95 0.17
N MET A 10 -17.03 -8.76 0.53
CA MET A 10 -17.23 -7.55 -0.29
C MET A 10 -16.43 -7.57 -1.60
N TRP A 11 -15.49 -8.47 -1.76
CA TRP A 11 -14.70 -8.60 -2.99
C TRP A 11 -15.31 -9.53 -4.02
N PHE A 12 -16.39 -10.23 -3.69
CA PHE A 12 -17.19 -10.92 -4.71
C PHE A 12 -17.94 -9.92 -5.59
N ASP A 13 -18.22 -10.33 -6.83
CA ASP A 13 -19.17 -9.65 -7.69
C ASP A 13 -20.61 -10.07 -7.27
N PRO A 14 -21.46 -9.10 -6.89
CA PRO A 14 -22.84 -9.42 -6.54
C PRO A 14 -23.70 -9.84 -7.74
N THR A 15 -23.23 -9.59 -8.96
CA THR A 15 -23.96 -9.98 -10.18
C THR A 15 -23.83 -11.50 -10.39
N PRO A 16 -24.94 -12.20 -10.56
CA PRO A 16 -24.90 -13.64 -10.84
C PRO A 16 -24.14 -13.99 -12.12
N ASP A 17 -23.70 -15.24 -12.21
CA ASP A 17 -23.13 -15.86 -13.41
C ASP A 17 -21.84 -15.22 -13.96
N ARG A 18 -21.12 -14.44 -13.13
CA ARG A 18 -19.79 -13.96 -13.44
C ARG A 18 -18.71 -14.83 -12.77
N VAL A 19 -17.50 -14.75 -13.27
CA VAL A 19 -16.36 -15.53 -12.75
C VAL A 19 -16.18 -15.34 -11.23
N ASN A 20 -16.33 -14.11 -10.75
CA ASN A 20 -16.16 -13.75 -9.33
C ASN A 20 -17.50 -13.61 -8.59
N SER A 21 -18.61 -14.12 -9.11
CA SER A 21 -19.90 -14.10 -8.41
C SER A 21 -19.88 -14.90 -7.12
N ILE A 22 -20.66 -14.47 -6.15
CA ILE A 22 -20.86 -15.19 -4.89
C ILE A 22 -21.37 -16.60 -5.17
N GLY A 23 -20.80 -17.59 -4.51
CA GLY A 23 -21.25 -18.99 -4.62
C GLY A 23 -20.62 -19.88 -3.55
N PRO A 24 -21.26 -21.01 -3.25
CA PRO A 24 -20.75 -21.96 -2.26
C PRO A 24 -19.35 -22.46 -2.61
N GLY A 25 -18.46 -22.50 -1.62
CA GLY A 25 -17.08 -22.98 -1.78
C GLY A 25 -16.16 -22.10 -2.60
N LYS A 26 -16.62 -20.96 -3.10
CA LYS A 26 -15.80 -20.00 -3.84
C LYS A 26 -14.96 -19.11 -2.91
N ARG A 27 -13.83 -18.64 -3.44
CA ARG A 27 -12.99 -17.60 -2.84
C ARG A 27 -13.10 -16.36 -3.73
N PRO A 28 -13.25 -15.14 -3.16
CA PRO A 28 -13.24 -13.92 -3.93
C PRO A 28 -11.85 -13.65 -4.50
N LEU A 29 -11.78 -12.87 -5.56
CA LEU A 29 -10.54 -12.19 -5.93
C LEU A 29 -10.11 -11.30 -4.77
N SER A 30 -8.83 -11.34 -4.42
CA SER A 30 -8.29 -10.55 -3.31
C SER A 30 -7.21 -9.61 -3.81
N ASN A 31 -7.23 -8.39 -3.29
CA ASN A 31 -6.19 -7.38 -3.48
C ASN A 31 -5.26 -7.24 -2.26
N MET A 32 -5.37 -8.13 -1.29
CA MET A 32 -4.44 -8.21 -0.18
C MET A 32 -3.04 -8.54 -0.69
N CYS A 33 -2.07 -7.73 -0.32
CA CYS A 33 -0.69 -7.83 -0.77
C CYS A 33 0.29 -7.67 0.40
N PRO A 34 0.26 -8.56 1.41
CA PRO A 34 1.28 -8.54 2.45
C PRO A 34 2.61 -9.02 1.86
N VAL A 35 3.69 -8.31 2.19
CA VAL A 35 5.03 -8.62 1.68
C VAL A 35 6.01 -8.72 2.83
N ILE A 36 6.90 -9.70 2.76
CA ILE A 36 8.10 -9.79 3.59
C ILE A 36 9.31 -9.75 2.65
N MET A 37 10.13 -8.74 2.82
CA MET A 37 11.40 -8.58 2.13
C MET A 37 12.55 -8.95 3.07
N ARG A 38 13.58 -9.59 2.53
CA ARG A 38 14.86 -9.79 3.20
C ARG A 38 15.95 -9.27 2.30
N ASP A 39 16.75 -8.34 2.79
CA ASP A 39 17.88 -7.81 2.06
C ASP A 39 19.14 -8.67 2.22
N ARG A 40 20.23 -8.28 1.53
CA ARG A 40 21.52 -8.99 1.56
C ARG A 40 22.21 -8.95 2.93
N THR A 41 21.85 -7.99 3.78
CA THR A 41 22.40 -7.87 5.14
C THR A 41 21.65 -8.74 6.15
N GLY A 42 20.53 -9.34 5.73
CA GLY A 42 19.65 -10.14 6.57
C GLY A 42 18.56 -9.33 7.26
N CYS A 43 18.50 -8.02 7.03
CA CYS A 43 17.43 -7.18 7.50
C CYS A 43 16.09 -7.64 6.90
N ARG A 44 15.05 -7.70 7.72
CA ARG A 44 13.72 -8.18 7.33
C ARG A 44 12.73 -7.04 7.43
N THR A 45 11.97 -6.83 6.37
CA THR A 45 10.95 -5.78 6.31
C THR A 45 9.61 -6.40 5.96
N ALA A 46 8.60 -6.15 6.78
CA ALA A 46 7.21 -6.50 6.51
C ALA A 46 6.45 -5.24 6.08
N ILE A 47 5.69 -5.34 5.00
CA ILE A 47 4.88 -4.25 4.44
C ILE A 47 3.47 -4.76 4.24
N GLY A 48 2.51 -3.95 4.65
CA GLY A 48 1.10 -4.16 4.37
C GLY A 48 0.39 -2.83 4.20
N ALA A 49 -0.83 -2.87 3.69
CA ALA A 49 -1.64 -1.67 3.54
C ALA A 49 -3.14 -1.99 3.65
N SER A 50 -3.92 -0.98 3.98
CA SER A 50 -5.37 -0.96 3.76
C SER A 50 -5.69 0.03 2.63
N GLY A 51 -6.76 -0.21 1.86
CA GLY A 51 -7.13 0.70 0.76
C GLY A 51 -7.68 0.01 -0.48
N GLY A 52 -8.14 -1.22 -0.35
CA GLY A 52 -8.76 -1.95 -1.45
C GLY A 52 -7.80 -2.19 -2.62
N ARG A 53 -8.21 -1.84 -3.83
CA ARG A 53 -7.39 -2.04 -5.05
C ARG A 53 -6.08 -1.24 -5.05
N ARG A 54 -5.98 -0.19 -4.25
CA ARG A 54 -4.80 0.69 -4.14
C ARG A 54 -3.66 0.08 -3.35
N ILE A 55 -3.91 -1.03 -2.64
CA ILE A 55 -2.90 -1.71 -1.82
C ILE A 55 -1.69 -2.11 -2.66
N MET A 56 -1.89 -2.71 -3.82
CA MET A 56 -0.79 -3.22 -4.65
C MET A 56 0.12 -2.09 -5.15
N SER A 57 -0.47 -0.99 -5.65
CA SER A 57 0.29 0.19 -6.08
C SER A 57 1.15 0.76 -4.96
N ALA A 58 0.59 0.89 -3.76
CA ALA A 58 1.31 1.42 -2.61
C ALA A 58 2.44 0.48 -2.16
N VAL A 59 2.17 -0.82 -2.02
CA VAL A 59 3.17 -1.81 -1.57
C VAL A 59 4.33 -1.90 -2.56
N LEU A 60 4.04 -1.90 -3.88
CA LEU A 60 5.08 -1.95 -4.91
C LEU A 60 6.01 -0.73 -4.85
N GLN A 61 5.44 0.48 -4.73
CA GLN A 61 6.25 1.70 -4.63
C GLN A 61 7.10 1.70 -3.36
N LEU A 62 6.55 1.30 -2.21
CA LEU A 62 7.31 1.21 -0.98
C LEU A 62 8.45 0.18 -1.06
N LEU A 63 8.23 -0.95 -1.72
CA LEU A 63 9.29 -1.93 -1.97
C LEU A 63 10.42 -1.33 -2.79
N SER A 64 10.11 -0.59 -3.86
CA SER A 64 11.10 0.07 -4.70
C SER A 64 11.85 1.17 -3.93
N PHE A 65 11.16 1.99 -3.15
CA PHE A 65 11.81 3.02 -2.31
C PHE A 65 12.79 2.41 -1.32
N LEU A 66 12.45 1.29 -0.71
CA LEU A 66 13.33 0.60 0.25
C LEU A 66 14.45 -0.18 -0.43
N ALA A 67 14.14 -0.95 -1.49
CA ALA A 67 15.08 -1.86 -2.11
C ALA A 67 15.99 -1.19 -3.15
N ASP A 68 15.42 -0.36 -4.02
CA ASP A 68 16.12 0.23 -5.15
C ASP A 68 16.70 1.61 -4.79
N CYS A 69 15.91 2.44 -4.09
CA CYS A 69 16.32 3.77 -3.67
C CYS A 69 17.03 3.80 -2.31
N GLN A 70 17.09 2.68 -1.58
CA GLN A 70 17.75 2.55 -0.28
C GLN A 70 17.25 3.57 0.77
N MET A 71 16.00 3.97 0.68
CA MET A 71 15.38 4.89 1.63
C MET A 71 15.22 4.25 3.00
N THR A 72 15.20 5.07 4.05
CA THR A 72 14.79 4.61 5.38
C THR A 72 13.28 4.28 5.39
N VAL A 73 12.84 3.48 6.36
CA VAL A 73 11.41 3.16 6.54
C VAL A 73 10.58 4.44 6.68
N HIS A 74 11.09 5.40 7.43
CA HIS A 74 10.43 6.70 7.64
C HIS A 74 10.33 7.50 6.34
N ASP A 75 11.42 7.62 5.60
CA ASP A 75 11.42 8.40 4.35
C ASP A 75 10.53 7.75 3.30
N ALA A 76 10.60 6.43 3.15
CA ALA A 76 9.82 5.70 2.17
C ALA A 76 8.30 5.87 2.37
N ILE A 77 7.82 5.82 3.61
CA ILE A 77 6.37 5.89 3.87
C ILE A 77 5.79 7.29 3.62
N HIS A 78 6.64 8.32 3.68
CA HIS A 78 6.25 9.72 3.47
C HIS A 78 6.46 10.21 2.05
N GLN A 79 7.02 9.38 1.15
CA GLN A 79 7.17 9.78 -0.24
C GLN A 79 5.80 10.02 -0.90
N PRO A 80 5.70 11.02 -1.77
CA PRO A 80 4.55 11.17 -2.64
C PRO A 80 4.41 9.92 -3.52
N ARG A 81 3.18 9.50 -3.75
CA ARG A 81 2.87 8.26 -4.47
C ARG A 81 1.94 8.49 -5.63
N ILE A 82 1.92 7.53 -6.54
CA ILE A 82 0.94 7.43 -7.61
C ILE A 82 -0.02 6.28 -7.31
N ASP A 83 -1.24 6.35 -7.85
CA ASP A 83 -2.17 5.22 -7.85
C ASP A 83 -2.70 4.94 -9.26
N VAL A 84 -2.69 3.66 -9.64
CA VAL A 84 -3.13 3.19 -10.97
C VAL A 84 -4.22 2.12 -10.86
N SER A 85 -4.88 2.03 -9.73
CA SER A 85 -5.67 0.85 -9.33
C SER A 85 -7.11 0.82 -9.82
N GLY A 86 -7.55 1.71 -10.63
CA GLY A 86 -8.98 1.68 -10.83
C GLY A 86 -9.60 2.27 -12.06
N GLY A 87 -8.80 2.77 -12.99
CA GLY A 87 -9.35 3.42 -14.15
C GLY A 87 -8.33 3.61 -15.26
N THR A 88 -8.65 4.53 -16.15
CA THR A 88 -7.76 4.97 -17.23
C THR A 88 -6.81 6.07 -16.78
N ASP A 89 -7.09 6.68 -15.62
CA ASP A 89 -6.34 7.82 -15.12
C ASP A 89 -5.28 7.35 -14.11
N ILE A 90 -4.14 8.01 -14.12
CA ILE A 90 -3.12 7.91 -13.08
C ILE A 90 -3.40 9.02 -12.06
N THR A 91 -3.67 8.63 -10.82
CA THR A 91 -3.74 9.59 -9.71
C THR A 91 -2.33 9.87 -9.19
N VAL A 92 -1.97 11.14 -9.06
CA VAL A 92 -0.68 11.57 -8.54
C VAL A 92 -0.84 12.48 -7.33
N ASP A 93 0.08 12.35 -6.37
CA ASP A 93 0.20 13.29 -5.27
C ASP A 93 0.74 14.64 -5.78
N PRO A 94 0.21 15.80 -5.35
CA PRO A 94 0.72 17.11 -5.77
C PRO A 94 2.15 17.41 -5.35
N LEU A 95 2.71 16.64 -4.40
CA LEU A 95 4.10 16.74 -3.98
C LEU A 95 5.05 15.91 -4.85
N LEU A 96 4.52 15.17 -5.83
CA LEU A 96 5.35 14.43 -6.77
C LEU A 96 6.14 15.41 -7.64
N ASP A 97 7.38 15.04 -7.95
CA ASP A 97 8.28 15.84 -8.79
C ASP A 97 7.60 16.21 -10.11
N SER A 98 7.71 17.48 -10.49
CA SER A 98 7.06 18.02 -11.70
C SER A 98 7.50 17.33 -12.98
N ASP A 99 8.77 16.92 -13.06
CA ASP A 99 9.30 16.24 -14.25
C ASP A 99 8.68 14.85 -14.40
N ILE A 100 8.40 14.17 -13.28
CA ILE A 100 7.68 12.89 -13.28
C ILE A 100 6.22 13.10 -13.74
N VAL A 101 5.55 14.12 -13.20
CA VAL A 101 4.17 14.44 -13.57
C VAL A 101 4.07 14.80 -15.06
N GLU A 102 5.02 15.61 -15.56
CA GLU A 102 5.07 15.96 -16.99
C GLU A 102 5.32 14.74 -17.87
N PHE A 103 6.26 13.87 -17.49
CA PHE A 103 6.50 12.61 -18.20
C PHE A 103 5.25 11.73 -18.27
N LEU A 104 4.55 11.55 -17.16
CA LEU A 104 3.32 10.77 -17.11
C LEU A 104 2.23 11.38 -17.98
N SER A 105 2.07 12.70 -17.94
CA SER A 105 1.03 13.42 -18.69
C SER A 105 1.21 13.39 -20.20
N ARG A 106 2.41 13.10 -20.70
CA ARG A 106 2.66 12.90 -22.14
C ARG A 106 2.11 11.58 -22.67
N HIS A 107 1.88 10.60 -21.78
CA HIS A 107 1.51 9.23 -22.16
C HIS A 107 0.17 8.78 -21.59
N TYR A 108 -0.30 9.42 -20.51
CA TYR A 108 -1.46 9.00 -19.75
C TYR A 108 -2.33 10.19 -19.36
N SER A 109 -3.59 9.93 -19.06
CA SER A 109 -4.44 10.87 -18.34
C SER A 109 -4.00 10.93 -16.87
N VAL A 110 -3.65 12.11 -16.38
CA VAL A 110 -3.15 12.31 -15.01
C VAL A 110 -4.11 13.20 -14.23
N VAL A 111 -4.46 12.77 -13.02
CA VAL A 111 -5.31 13.51 -12.10
C VAL A 111 -4.54 13.74 -10.80
N THR A 112 -4.36 15.00 -10.43
CA THR A 112 -3.68 15.37 -9.18
C THR A 112 -4.67 15.41 -8.03
N ILE A 113 -4.45 14.57 -7.01
CA ILE A 113 -5.27 14.50 -5.81
C ILE A 113 -4.38 14.48 -4.58
N PRO A 114 -4.54 15.39 -3.62
CA PRO A 114 -3.73 15.40 -2.41
C PRO A 114 -4.06 14.21 -1.50
N GLN A 115 -3.07 13.73 -0.79
CA GLN A 115 -3.25 12.82 0.31
C GLN A 115 -3.82 13.60 1.50
N GLY A 116 -5.04 13.28 1.90
CA GLY A 116 -5.70 13.91 3.05
C GLY A 116 -5.88 12.93 4.20
N VAL A 117 -6.38 13.44 5.32
CA VAL A 117 -6.84 12.60 6.43
C VAL A 117 -7.96 11.68 5.92
N TYR A 118 -7.86 10.39 6.21
CA TYR A 118 -8.71 9.35 5.60
C TYR A 118 -8.64 9.35 4.06
N PRO A 119 -7.48 9.10 3.47
CA PRO A 119 -7.30 9.21 2.03
C PRO A 119 -8.17 8.20 1.29
N SER A 120 -9.09 8.69 0.47
CA SER A 120 -9.96 7.84 -0.35
C SER A 120 -9.27 7.35 -1.63
N MET A 121 -8.26 8.07 -2.10
CA MET A 121 -7.58 7.82 -3.37
C MET A 121 -6.20 7.17 -3.23
N TYR A 122 -5.74 6.93 -2.01
CA TYR A 122 -4.48 6.26 -1.72
C TYR A 122 -4.66 5.19 -0.65
N ALA A 123 -3.81 4.15 -0.66
CA ALA A 123 -3.77 3.18 0.41
C ALA A 123 -3.06 3.75 1.65
N CYS A 124 -3.40 3.20 2.81
CA CYS A 124 -2.74 3.49 4.08
C CYS A 124 -1.77 2.35 4.42
N PRO A 125 -0.49 2.45 4.06
CA PRO A 125 0.50 1.43 4.36
C PRO A 125 1.02 1.51 5.79
N GLY A 126 1.57 0.38 6.23
CA GLY A 126 2.39 0.25 7.42
C GLY A 126 3.61 -0.60 7.11
N ILE A 127 4.73 -0.29 7.74
CA ILE A 127 6.01 -0.96 7.57
C ILE A 127 6.57 -1.32 8.96
N ALA A 128 7.10 -2.53 9.10
CA ALA A 128 7.90 -2.95 10.24
C ALA A 128 9.21 -3.56 9.72
N GLN A 129 10.33 -3.18 10.30
CA GLN A 129 11.65 -3.65 9.92
C GLN A 129 12.43 -4.14 11.13
N PHE A 130 13.16 -5.24 10.99
CA PHE A 130 14.06 -5.78 11.99
C PHE A 130 15.46 -5.99 11.40
N ASP A 131 16.46 -5.38 12.02
CA ASP A 131 17.88 -5.58 11.70
C ASP A 131 18.51 -6.58 12.68
N PRO A 132 18.81 -7.81 12.25
CA PRO A 132 19.39 -8.84 13.13
C PRO A 132 20.82 -8.53 13.56
N ARG A 133 21.52 -7.59 12.91
CA ARG A 133 22.89 -7.22 13.28
C ARG A 133 22.93 -6.32 14.50
N THR A 134 21.92 -5.47 14.65
CA THR A 134 21.82 -4.52 15.76
C THR A 134 20.78 -4.93 16.81
N GLY A 135 19.87 -5.85 16.43
CA GLY A 135 18.70 -6.21 17.22
C GLY A 135 17.59 -5.16 17.20
N ASN A 136 17.76 -4.09 16.42
CA ASN A 136 16.81 -2.99 16.39
C ASN A 136 15.57 -3.30 15.52
N SER A 137 14.42 -2.88 16.02
CA SER A 137 13.17 -2.83 15.27
C SER A 137 12.81 -1.39 14.95
N THR A 138 12.35 -1.14 13.73
CA THR A 138 11.87 0.16 13.27
C THR A 138 10.49 -0.04 12.65
N GLY A 139 9.57 0.90 12.88
CA GLY A 139 8.26 0.86 12.26
C GLY A 139 7.82 2.24 11.82
N ALA A 140 6.98 2.26 10.78
CA ALA A 140 6.29 3.47 10.35
C ALA A 140 4.88 3.13 9.87
N ALA A 141 3.96 4.04 10.14
CA ALA A 141 2.58 4.00 9.66
C ALA A 141 2.27 5.28 8.91
N PHE A 142 1.39 5.19 7.93
CA PHE A 142 1.02 6.34 7.11
C PHE A 142 0.25 7.37 7.95
N VAL A 143 0.85 8.54 8.11
CA VAL A 143 0.39 9.59 9.05
C VAL A 143 -0.99 10.17 8.75
N MET A 144 -1.46 10.06 7.50
CA MET A 144 -2.81 10.51 7.12
C MET A 144 -3.91 9.56 7.60
N SER A 145 -3.56 8.41 8.19
CA SER A 145 -4.50 7.56 8.91
C SER A 145 -4.46 7.91 10.40
N PRO A 146 -5.45 8.62 10.94
CA PRO A 146 -5.39 9.17 12.30
C PRO A 146 -5.41 8.10 13.41
N VAL A 147 -5.68 6.85 13.05
CA VAL A 147 -5.68 5.71 13.96
C VAL A 147 -4.47 4.78 13.77
N ALA A 148 -3.55 5.12 12.88
CA ALA A 148 -2.36 4.33 12.62
C ALA A 148 -1.16 4.90 13.38
N ALA A 149 -0.40 4.00 14.03
CA ALA A 149 0.83 4.33 14.70
C ALA A 149 1.82 3.16 14.60
N ALA A 150 3.10 3.46 14.69
CA ALA A 150 4.14 2.48 14.94
C ALA A 150 4.60 2.63 16.39
N VAL A 151 4.52 1.55 17.16
CA VAL A 151 4.88 1.53 18.57
C VAL A 151 5.93 0.46 18.79
N GLY A 152 7.05 0.82 19.43
CA GLY A 152 8.06 -0.13 19.89
C GLY A 152 7.55 -0.90 21.12
N ALA A 153 7.94 -2.17 21.25
CA ALA A 153 7.85 -2.90 22.50
C ALA A 153 9.15 -2.72 23.31
N ASP A 154 9.03 -2.47 24.58
CA ASP A 154 10.15 -2.42 25.54
C ASP A 154 10.68 -3.83 25.81
#